data_af33e9e2dbbb53e4cc84abe80261db31
#
_entry.id   af33e9e2dbbb53e4cc84abe80261db31
#
_cell.length_a   1.000
_cell.length_b   1.000
_cell.length_c   1.000
_cell.angle_alpha   90.00
_cell.angle_beta   90.00
_cell.angle_gamma   90.00
#
_symmetry.space_group_name_H-M   'P 1'
#
loop_
_entity.id
_entity.type
_entity.pdbx_description
1 polymer ?
#
loop_
_entity_poly.entity_id
_entity_poly.type
_entity_poly.pdbx_seq_one_letter_code
_entity_poly.pdbx_strand_id
1 'polypeptide(L)'
;TRFYYKKRWNNGWINVVNPFRASIVLGTPGSGKSYAVVNSFIKQQIEKGFSMYVYDFKFSDLSTIAYNHLLNHPEGYKVKPKFYVINFDDPRRSHRCNPIHPDFMEDITDAYESAYTIMLNLNKTWVQKQGDFFVESPIILFASIIWYLKIYQGGKYCTFPHAIEFLNRRYEDIFPI
;
A
#
# COMPACT_ATOMS: atom_id res chain seq x y z
N THR A 1 -8.81 -27.21 -9.91
CA THR A 1 -9.68 -28.02 -9.03
C THR A 1 -10.31 -29.16 -9.82
N ARG A 2 -10.29 -30.38 -9.28
CA ARG A 2 -11.03 -31.50 -9.88
C ARG A 2 -12.30 -31.71 -9.08
N PHE A 3 -13.41 -31.96 -9.78
CA PHE A 3 -14.69 -32.31 -9.17
C PHE A 3 -15.33 -33.47 -9.90
N TYR A 4 -16.08 -34.30 -9.14
CA TYR A 4 -16.79 -35.45 -9.67
C TYR A 4 -18.24 -35.09 -9.95
N TYR A 5 -18.63 -35.21 -11.23
CA TYR A 5 -20.01 -34.91 -11.65
C TYR A 5 -20.40 -35.82 -12.81
N LYS A 6 -21.63 -36.29 -12.80
CA LYS A 6 -22.16 -37.23 -13.82
C LYS A 6 -21.23 -38.41 -14.08
N LYS A 7 -20.82 -39.09 -13.02
CA LYS A 7 -19.96 -40.30 -13.03
C LYS A 7 -18.58 -40.10 -13.69
N ARG A 8 -18.07 -38.87 -13.79
CA ARG A 8 -16.72 -38.61 -14.29
C ARG A 8 -16.03 -37.47 -13.53
N TRP A 9 -14.73 -37.53 -13.49
CA TRP A 9 -13.90 -36.45 -12.97
C TRP A 9 -13.79 -35.34 -14.00
N ASN A 10 -14.08 -34.12 -13.58
CA ASN A 10 -13.98 -32.92 -14.38
C ASN A 10 -12.92 -32.00 -13.78
N ASN A 11 -12.22 -31.26 -14.65
CA ASN A 11 -11.34 -30.16 -14.22
C ASN A 11 -12.13 -28.87 -14.23
N GLY A 12 -12.12 -28.17 -13.08
CA GLY A 12 -12.72 -26.85 -12.95
C GLY A 12 -11.69 -25.76 -13.21
N TRP A 13 -11.99 -24.86 -14.11
CA TRP A 13 -11.21 -23.66 -14.39
C TRP A 13 -12.10 -22.45 -14.17
N ILE A 14 -11.51 -21.41 -13.55
CA ILE A 14 -12.13 -20.09 -13.45
C ILE A 14 -11.24 -19.15 -14.26
N ASN A 15 -11.78 -18.66 -15.38
CA ASN A 15 -11.07 -17.69 -16.20
C ASN A 15 -11.48 -16.27 -15.79
N VAL A 16 -10.52 -15.48 -15.34
CA VAL A 16 -10.69 -14.04 -15.11
C VAL A 16 -10.10 -13.31 -16.31
N VAL A 17 -10.97 -12.91 -17.22
CA VAL A 17 -10.58 -12.33 -18.52
C VAL A 17 -10.00 -10.92 -18.36
N ASN A 18 -10.43 -10.19 -17.35
CA ASN A 18 -9.94 -8.84 -17.06
C ASN A 18 -9.52 -8.73 -15.58
N PRO A 19 -8.26 -9.02 -15.25
CA PRO A 19 -7.78 -8.98 -13.86
C PRO A 19 -7.65 -7.55 -13.29
N PHE A 20 -7.80 -6.51 -14.10
CA PHE A 20 -7.77 -5.11 -13.68
C PHE A 20 -9.07 -4.64 -13.03
N ARG A 21 -10.13 -5.43 -13.13
CA ARG A 21 -11.39 -5.17 -12.42
C ARG A 21 -11.39 -5.87 -11.07
N ALA A 22 -12.06 -5.24 -10.10
CA ALA A 22 -12.19 -5.81 -8.77
C ALA A 22 -12.92 -7.18 -8.83
N SER A 23 -12.40 -8.12 -8.04
CA SER A 23 -13.02 -9.44 -7.84
C SER A 23 -13.23 -9.68 -6.36
N ILE A 24 -14.40 -10.19 -5.99
CA ILE A 24 -14.71 -10.58 -4.62
C ILE A 24 -14.83 -12.10 -4.52
N VAL A 25 -14.21 -12.68 -3.50
CA VAL A 25 -14.27 -14.13 -3.23
C VAL A 25 -14.93 -14.34 -1.87
N LEU A 26 -16.15 -14.86 -1.90
CA LEU A 26 -16.94 -15.12 -0.71
C LEU A 26 -16.90 -16.60 -0.32
N GLY A 27 -16.94 -16.87 0.98
CA GLY A 27 -16.99 -18.22 1.53
C GLY A 27 -16.75 -18.20 3.04
N THR A 28 -17.22 -19.24 3.72
CA THR A 28 -17.06 -19.44 5.16
C THR A 28 -15.57 -19.63 5.56
N PRO A 29 -15.21 -19.41 6.81
CA PRO A 29 -13.88 -19.81 7.31
C PRO A 29 -13.57 -21.28 6.98
N GLY A 30 -12.35 -21.56 6.56
CA GLY A 30 -11.95 -22.94 6.18
C GLY A 30 -12.40 -23.43 4.79
N SER A 31 -13.17 -22.66 4.02
CA SER A 31 -13.65 -23.05 2.68
C SER A 31 -12.57 -23.13 1.59
N GLY A 32 -11.30 -22.88 1.92
CA GLY A 32 -10.18 -22.98 0.99
C GLY A 32 -10.00 -21.77 0.06
N LYS A 33 -10.61 -20.61 0.34
CA LYS A 33 -10.49 -19.40 -0.49
C LYS A 33 -9.05 -19.01 -0.79
N SER A 34 -8.23 -18.93 0.27
CA SER A 34 -6.82 -18.56 0.12
C SER A 34 -6.09 -19.58 -0.74
N TYR A 35 -6.26 -20.87 -0.45
CA TYR A 35 -5.60 -21.96 -1.17
C TYR A 35 -6.01 -22.05 -2.64
N ALA A 36 -7.31 -22.05 -2.91
CA ALA A 36 -7.81 -22.32 -4.25
C ALA A 36 -7.75 -21.07 -5.17
N VAL A 37 -7.92 -19.87 -4.60
CA VAL A 37 -8.05 -18.64 -5.39
C VAL A 37 -6.86 -17.72 -5.16
N VAL A 38 -6.66 -17.22 -3.93
CA VAL A 38 -5.67 -16.17 -3.67
C VAL A 38 -4.26 -16.63 -4.02
N ASN A 39 -3.84 -17.81 -3.60
CA ASN A 39 -2.52 -18.37 -3.92
C ASN A 39 -2.33 -18.53 -5.43
N SER A 40 -3.37 -18.95 -6.14
CA SER A 40 -3.32 -19.10 -7.60
C SER A 40 -3.20 -17.75 -8.31
N PHE A 41 -3.87 -16.72 -7.80
CA PHE A 41 -3.74 -15.35 -8.31
C PHE A 41 -2.32 -14.83 -8.10
N ILE A 42 -1.78 -14.91 -6.89
CA ILE A 42 -0.42 -14.45 -6.57
C ILE A 42 0.59 -15.10 -7.51
N LYS A 43 0.55 -16.43 -7.64
CA LYS A 43 1.48 -17.16 -8.49
C LYS A 43 1.41 -16.75 -9.96
N GLN A 44 0.19 -16.74 -10.52
CA GLN A 44 -0.01 -16.38 -11.92
C GLN A 44 0.36 -14.91 -12.22
N GLN A 45 0.11 -13.99 -11.30
CA GLN A 45 0.47 -12.59 -11.51
C GLN A 45 2.01 -12.41 -11.48
N ILE A 46 2.71 -13.15 -10.61
CA ILE A 46 4.18 -13.15 -10.59
C ILE A 46 4.73 -13.70 -11.90
N GLU A 47 4.24 -14.86 -12.38
CA GLU A 47 4.67 -15.46 -13.64
C GLU A 47 4.43 -14.54 -14.85
N LYS A 48 3.40 -13.70 -14.79
CA LYS A 48 3.08 -12.72 -15.84
C LYS A 48 3.83 -11.39 -15.70
N GLY A 49 4.65 -11.22 -14.67
CA GLY A 49 5.45 -10.02 -14.45
C GLY A 49 4.67 -8.82 -13.93
N PHE A 50 3.52 -9.02 -13.28
CA PHE A 50 2.78 -7.91 -12.66
C PHE A 50 3.37 -7.50 -11.32
N SER A 51 3.43 -6.20 -11.08
CA SER A 51 3.61 -5.67 -9.73
C SER A 51 2.32 -5.82 -8.94
N MET A 52 2.43 -6.10 -7.63
CA MET A 52 1.26 -6.32 -6.79
C MET A 52 1.48 -5.82 -5.37
N TYR A 53 0.38 -5.50 -4.71
CA TYR A 53 0.30 -5.31 -3.28
C TYR A 53 -0.50 -6.46 -2.67
N VAL A 54 0.06 -7.13 -1.66
CA VAL A 54 -0.59 -8.25 -0.97
C VAL A 54 -0.81 -7.88 0.49
N TYR A 55 -2.07 -7.76 0.89
CA TYR A 55 -2.42 -7.59 2.29
C TYR A 55 -2.57 -8.97 2.96
N ASP A 56 -1.58 -9.33 3.78
CA ASP A 56 -1.49 -10.64 4.45
C ASP A 56 -1.94 -10.52 5.90
N PHE A 57 -3.25 -10.64 6.13
CA PHE A 57 -3.83 -10.53 7.47
C PHE A 57 -3.32 -11.62 8.45
N LYS A 58 -2.97 -12.79 7.90
CA LYS A 58 -2.43 -13.93 8.68
C LYS A 58 -0.93 -14.08 8.44
N PHE A 59 -0.21 -12.97 8.52
CA PHE A 59 1.23 -12.99 8.30
C PHE A 59 1.88 -14.23 8.97
N SER A 60 2.68 -15.06 8.26
CA SER A 60 3.36 -14.77 6.96
C SER A 60 2.96 -15.73 5.83
N ASP A 61 1.73 -16.19 5.74
CA ASP A 61 1.34 -17.25 4.79
C ASP A 61 1.45 -16.78 3.33
N LEU A 62 0.75 -15.70 2.97
CA LEU A 62 0.72 -15.20 1.60
C LEU A 62 2.05 -14.55 1.21
N SER A 63 2.68 -13.86 2.14
CA SER A 63 3.98 -13.21 1.96
C SER A 63 5.06 -14.23 1.63
N THR A 64 5.09 -15.36 2.33
CA THR A 64 6.03 -16.46 2.09
C THR A 64 5.80 -17.10 0.73
N ILE A 65 4.53 -17.34 0.36
CA ILE A 65 4.18 -17.90 -0.95
C ILE A 65 4.62 -16.95 -2.07
N ALA A 66 4.32 -15.66 -1.94
CA ALA A 66 4.69 -14.65 -2.93
C ALA A 66 6.21 -14.56 -3.09
N TYR A 67 6.95 -14.49 -1.99
CA TYR A 67 8.40 -14.39 -2.01
C TYR A 67 9.06 -15.63 -2.65
N ASN A 68 8.70 -16.82 -2.19
CA ASN A 68 9.26 -18.06 -2.71
C ASN A 68 8.92 -18.25 -4.20
N HIS A 69 7.72 -17.90 -4.60
CA HIS A 69 7.32 -18.01 -6.00
C HIS A 69 8.09 -17.00 -6.88
N LEU A 70 8.31 -15.79 -6.39
CA LEU A 70 9.10 -14.76 -7.08
C LEU A 70 10.57 -15.18 -7.26
N LEU A 71 11.16 -15.83 -6.25
CA LEU A 71 12.54 -16.34 -6.35
C LEU A 71 12.70 -17.41 -7.42
N ASN A 72 11.67 -18.23 -7.62
CA ASN A 72 11.67 -19.33 -8.56
C ASN A 72 11.21 -18.96 -9.98
N HIS A 73 10.56 -17.80 -10.15
CA HIS A 73 9.98 -17.35 -11.43
C HIS A 73 10.29 -15.87 -11.72
N PRO A 74 11.58 -15.48 -11.78
CA PRO A 74 11.96 -14.10 -12.07
C PRO A 74 11.82 -13.73 -13.56
N GLU A 75 11.64 -14.72 -14.43
CA GLU A 75 11.64 -14.60 -15.90
C GLU A 75 10.46 -13.78 -16.45
N GLY A 76 9.38 -13.63 -15.69
CA GLY A 76 8.23 -12.79 -16.06
C GLY A 76 8.53 -11.29 -16.08
N TYR A 77 9.67 -10.88 -15.49
CA TYR A 77 9.99 -9.47 -15.28
C TYR A 77 11.14 -9.01 -16.19
N LYS A 78 10.94 -7.90 -16.91
CA LYS A 78 11.99 -7.26 -17.73
C LYS A 78 13.11 -6.64 -16.87
N VAL A 79 12.77 -6.19 -15.68
CA VAL A 79 13.68 -5.61 -14.69
C VAL A 79 13.53 -6.41 -13.40
N LYS A 80 14.64 -6.70 -12.73
CA LYS A 80 14.61 -7.48 -11.47
C LYS A 80 13.65 -6.84 -10.47
N PRO A 81 12.59 -7.54 -10.07
CA PRO A 81 11.61 -7.00 -9.14
C PRO A 81 12.21 -6.86 -7.73
N LYS A 82 11.73 -5.85 -7.01
CA LYS A 82 12.04 -5.67 -5.59
C LYS A 82 10.87 -6.20 -4.75
N PHE A 83 11.18 -6.87 -3.67
CA PHE A 83 10.17 -7.38 -2.74
C PHE A 83 10.28 -6.62 -1.42
N TYR A 84 9.18 -6.04 -0.99
CA TYR A 84 9.09 -5.28 0.26
C TYR A 84 8.07 -5.92 1.19
N VAL A 85 8.40 -6.00 2.47
CA VAL A 85 7.51 -6.45 3.54
C VAL A 85 7.36 -5.31 4.53
N ILE A 86 6.13 -4.90 4.81
CA ILE A 86 5.81 -3.97 5.88
C ILE A 86 5.14 -4.80 6.97
N ASN A 87 5.86 -4.99 8.07
CA ASN A 87 5.40 -5.80 9.19
C ASN A 87 5.26 -4.91 10.44
N PHE A 88 4.03 -4.69 10.86
CA PHE A 88 3.73 -3.86 12.04
C PHE A 88 3.92 -4.62 13.36
N ASP A 89 3.88 -5.96 13.33
CA ASP A 89 4.06 -6.80 14.53
C ASP A 89 5.54 -6.90 14.94
N ASP A 90 6.45 -6.90 13.96
CA ASP A 90 7.89 -6.86 14.22
C ASP A 90 8.60 -5.82 13.31
N PRO A 91 8.69 -4.56 13.76
CA PRO A 91 9.33 -3.51 12.99
C PRO A 91 10.81 -3.76 12.66
N ARG A 92 11.49 -4.65 13.39
CA ARG A 92 12.89 -5.03 13.11
C ARG A 92 13.01 -5.90 11.86
N ARG A 93 11.93 -6.58 11.48
CA ARG A 93 11.81 -7.41 10.28
C ARG A 93 10.93 -6.77 9.22
N SER A 94 10.83 -5.45 9.23
CA SER A 94 10.04 -4.67 8.31
C SER A 94 10.93 -3.76 7.48
N HIS A 95 10.62 -3.63 6.20
CA HIS A 95 11.18 -2.54 5.39
C HIS A 95 10.60 -1.21 5.86
N ARG A 96 11.41 -0.17 5.76
CA ARG A 96 10.97 1.20 6.07
C ARG A 96 10.39 1.83 4.82
N CYS A 97 9.28 2.51 5.00
CA CYS A 97 8.62 3.27 3.96
C CYS A 97 8.50 4.73 4.41
N ASN A 98 8.83 5.66 3.53
CA ASN A 98 8.56 7.08 3.73
C ASN A 98 7.38 7.46 2.84
N PRO A 99 6.16 7.67 3.39
CA PRO A 99 4.97 7.98 2.61
C PRO A 99 5.02 9.36 1.95
N ILE A 100 5.93 10.23 2.38
CA ILE A 100 6.12 11.58 1.85
C ILE A 100 7.53 11.74 1.25
N HIS A 101 8.02 10.70 0.55
CA HIS A 101 9.34 10.76 -0.06
C HIS A 101 9.39 11.83 -1.15
N PRO A 102 10.39 12.73 -1.16
CA PRO A 102 10.43 13.89 -2.05
C PRO A 102 10.44 13.54 -3.55
N ASP A 103 11.02 12.39 -3.93
CA ASP A 103 11.11 11.95 -5.33
C ASP A 103 9.74 11.56 -5.94
N PHE A 104 8.72 11.33 -5.11
CA PHE A 104 7.38 10.98 -5.57
C PHE A 104 6.42 12.17 -5.60
N MET A 105 6.91 13.37 -5.35
CA MET A 105 6.13 14.59 -5.41
C MET A 105 6.71 15.49 -6.51
N GLU A 106 5.93 15.78 -7.55
CA GLU A 106 6.33 16.69 -8.62
C GLU A 106 5.90 18.12 -8.30
N ASP A 107 4.69 18.28 -7.78
CA ASP A 107 4.13 19.57 -7.41
C ASP A 107 3.47 19.58 -6.01
N ILE A 108 2.92 20.74 -5.63
CA ILE A 108 2.26 20.91 -4.32
C ILE A 108 0.98 20.09 -4.19
N THR A 109 0.37 19.69 -5.30
CA THR A 109 -0.84 18.86 -5.31
C THR A 109 -0.54 17.47 -4.76
N ASP A 110 0.63 16.91 -5.09
CA ASP A 110 1.07 15.62 -4.57
C ASP A 110 1.28 15.66 -3.04
N ALA A 111 1.82 16.80 -2.54
CA ALA A 111 1.95 17.02 -1.10
C ALA A 111 0.57 17.12 -0.44
N TYR A 112 -0.38 17.79 -1.08
CA TYR A 112 -1.75 17.88 -0.60
C TYR A 112 -2.44 16.51 -0.58
N GLU A 113 -2.35 15.72 -1.64
CA GLU A 113 -2.93 14.37 -1.70
C GLU A 113 -2.34 13.44 -0.63
N SER A 114 -1.03 13.55 -0.39
CA SER A 114 -0.35 12.81 0.67
C SER A 114 -0.86 13.21 2.05
N ALA A 115 -0.95 14.53 2.32
CA ALA A 115 -1.49 15.06 3.57
C ALA A 115 -2.94 14.66 3.78
N TYR A 116 -3.76 14.80 2.75
CA TYR A 116 -5.17 14.44 2.74
C TYR A 116 -5.38 12.96 3.09
N THR A 117 -4.65 12.09 2.39
CA THR A 117 -4.72 10.64 2.64
C THR A 117 -4.30 10.28 4.05
N ILE A 118 -3.21 10.84 4.55
CA ILE A 118 -2.72 10.58 5.91
C ILE A 118 -3.74 11.06 6.96
N MET A 119 -4.20 12.29 6.85
CA MET A 119 -5.08 12.90 7.84
C MET A 119 -6.46 12.23 7.90
N LEU A 120 -7.05 11.88 6.76
CA LEU A 120 -8.32 11.14 6.71
C LEU A 120 -8.19 9.71 7.26
N ASN A 121 -7.06 9.06 7.08
CA ASN A 121 -6.83 7.74 7.66
C ASN A 121 -6.62 7.80 9.19
N LEU A 122 -6.04 8.87 9.70
CA LEU A 122 -5.90 9.10 11.14
C LEU A 122 -7.25 9.41 11.81
N ASN A 123 -8.13 10.08 11.12
CA ASN A 123 -9.46 10.41 11.65
C ASN A 123 -10.56 10.11 10.63
N LYS A 124 -11.12 8.92 10.72
CA LYS A 124 -12.18 8.45 9.80
C LYS A 124 -13.47 9.30 9.81
N THR A 125 -13.73 10.04 10.87
CA THR A 125 -14.91 10.92 10.92
C THR A 125 -14.81 12.11 9.98
N TRP A 126 -13.59 12.48 9.60
CA TRP A 126 -13.33 13.56 8.66
C TRP A 126 -13.78 13.22 7.24
N VAL A 127 -13.81 11.94 6.89
CA VAL A 127 -14.32 11.48 5.58
C VAL A 127 -15.76 11.95 5.31
N GLN A 128 -16.57 12.04 6.36
CA GLN A 128 -17.96 12.51 6.26
C GLN A 128 -18.11 14.04 6.30
N LYS A 129 -17.03 14.75 6.62
CA LYS A 129 -16.98 16.20 6.79
C LYS A 129 -16.07 16.88 5.76
N GLN A 130 -15.89 16.27 4.61
CA GLN A 130 -15.11 16.87 3.53
C GLN A 130 -15.70 18.21 3.11
N GLY A 131 -14.85 19.22 2.93
CA GLY A 131 -15.24 20.59 2.64
C GLY A 131 -15.53 21.44 3.89
N ASP A 132 -15.49 20.89 5.10
CA ASP A 132 -15.55 21.66 6.33
C ASP A 132 -14.21 22.37 6.59
N PHE A 133 -14.28 23.64 6.95
CA PHE A 133 -13.08 24.46 7.23
C PHE A 133 -12.16 23.82 8.28
N PHE A 134 -12.72 23.24 9.34
CA PHE A 134 -11.94 22.60 10.40
C PHE A 134 -11.30 21.27 10.00
N VAL A 135 -11.70 20.70 8.89
CA VAL A 135 -11.06 19.52 8.27
C VAL A 135 -10.01 19.95 7.25
N GLU A 136 -10.36 20.90 6.39
CA GLU A 136 -9.49 21.31 5.29
C GLU A 136 -8.27 22.12 5.77
N SER A 137 -8.43 23.01 6.75
CA SER A 137 -7.33 23.84 7.25
C SER A 137 -6.14 23.05 7.79
N PRO A 138 -6.30 22.03 8.65
CA PRO A 138 -5.19 21.20 9.10
C PRO A 138 -4.54 20.42 7.96
N ILE A 139 -5.31 19.98 6.98
CA ILE A 139 -4.79 19.27 5.81
C ILE A 139 -3.89 20.18 4.98
N ILE A 140 -4.36 21.41 4.71
CA ILE A 140 -3.59 22.42 3.96
C ILE A 140 -2.31 22.80 4.72
N LEU A 141 -2.39 23.00 6.03
CA LEU A 141 -1.21 23.27 6.85
C LEU A 141 -0.19 22.13 6.75
N PHE A 142 -0.65 20.89 6.89
CA PHE A 142 0.23 19.73 6.83
C PHE A 142 0.83 19.55 5.42
N ALA A 143 0.04 19.78 4.37
CA ALA A 143 0.52 19.79 2.98
C ALA A 143 1.60 20.85 2.76
N SER A 144 1.41 22.05 3.31
CA SER A 144 2.39 23.14 3.22
C SER A 144 3.71 22.78 3.91
N ILE A 145 3.65 22.11 5.07
CA ILE A 145 4.85 21.64 5.77
C ILE A 145 5.56 20.56 4.97
N ILE A 146 4.83 19.58 4.40
CA ILE A 146 5.41 18.54 3.56
C ILE A 146 6.11 19.19 2.36
N TRP A 147 5.45 20.15 1.69
CA TRP A 147 6.02 20.84 0.56
C TRP A 147 7.25 21.67 0.92
N TYR A 148 7.21 22.37 2.05
CA TYR A 148 8.38 23.08 2.59
C TYR A 148 9.55 22.13 2.81
N LEU A 149 9.33 20.99 3.48
CA LEU A 149 10.37 20.02 3.77
C LEU A 149 10.91 19.36 2.48
N LYS A 150 10.10 19.24 1.43
CA LYS A 150 10.56 18.77 0.12
C LYS A 150 11.57 19.74 -0.50
N ILE A 151 11.30 21.04 -0.41
CA ILE A 151 12.17 22.07 -1.02
C ILE A 151 13.41 22.29 -0.14
N TYR A 152 13.24 22.24 1.18
CA TYR A 152 14.30 22.52 2.13
C TYR A 152 15.46 21.52 2.02
N GLN A 153 16.66 22.02 1.77
CA GLN A 153 17.87 21.23 1.62
C GLN A 153 17.75 20.01 0.70
N GLY A 154 17.04 20.14 -0.42
CA GLY A 154 16.87 19.08 -1.40
C GLY A 154 16.04 17.89 -0.89
N GLY A 155 15.13 18.12 0.04
CA GLY A 155 14.23 17.09 0.56
C GLY A 155 14.84 16.16 1.61
N LYS A 156 16.06 16.43 2.10
CA LYS A 156 16.76 15.60 3.10
C LYS A 156 15.91 15.31 4.34
N TYR A 157 15.09 16.25 4.76
CA TYR A 157 14.24 16.16 5.94
C TYR A 157 12.77 15.90 5.60
N CYS A 158 12.44 15.59 4.35
CA CYS A 158 11.08 15.28 3.94
C CYS A 158 10.69 13.87 4.39
N THR A 159 10.49 13.71 5.69
CA THR A 159 10.04 12.47 6.31
C THR A 159 8.95 12.75 7.34
N PHE A 160 8.10 11.77 7.58
CA PHE A 160 6.98 11.92 8.51
C PHE A 160 7.40 12.35 9.93
N PRO A 161 8.47 11.77 10.54
CA PRO A 161 8.93 12.24 11.84
C PRO A 161 9.37 13.71 11.85
N HIS A 162 10.04 14.19 10.81
CA HIS A 162 10.43 15.59 10.73
C HIS A 162 9.24 16.52 10.54
N ALA A 163 8.21 16.10 9.80
CA ALA A 163 7.00 16.88 9.64
C ALA A 163 6.24 17.02 10.98
N ILE A 164 6.18 15.94 11.78
CA ILE A 164 5.59 15.98 13.13
C ILE A 164 6.44 16.87 14.06
N GLU A 165 7.75 16.75 14.03
CA GLU A 165 8.63 17.60 14.84
C GLU A 165 8.47 19.07 14.49
N PHE A 166 8.33 19.39 13.20
CA PHE A 166 8.07 20.75 12.73
C PHE A 166 6.74 21.30 13.30
N LEU A 167 5.67 20.50 13.28
CA LEU A 167 4.37 20.86 13.84
C LEU A 167 4.40 21.09 15.36
N ASN A 168 5.27 20.37 16.08
CA ASN A 168 5.39 20.48 17.54
C ASN A 168 6.26 21.66 17.99
N ARG A 169 6.97 22.32 17.08
CA ARG A 169 7.75 23.51 17.42
C ARG A 169 6.85 24.71 17.62
N ARG A 170 7.28 25.62 18.50
CA ARG A 170 6.62 26.91 18.64
C ARG A 170 6.79 27.68 17.34
N TYR A 171 5.70 28.24 16.83
CA TYR A 171 5.77 28.98 15.58
C TYR A 171 6.66 30.23 15.67
N GLU A 172 6.84 30.81 16.85
CA GLU A 172 7.78 31.89 17.17
C GLU A 172 9.24 31.50 16.88
N ASP A 173 9.58 30.22 17.06
CA ASP A 173 10.92 29.70 16.77
C ASP A 173 11.10 29.43 15.26
N ILE A 174 10.01 29.28 14.51
CA ILE A 174 10.01 28.96 13.10
C ILE A 174 9.90 30.21 12.24
N PHE A 175 9.09 31.16 12.68
CA PHE A 175 8.83 32.41 11.99
C PHE A 175 9.22 33.58 12.91
N PRO A 176 10.55 33.88 13.05
CA PRO A 176 10.97 35.06 13.80
C PRO A 176 10.41 36.31 13.11
N ILE A 177 9.57 37.05 13.83
CA ILE A 177 8.98 38.32 13.40
C ILE A 177 9.99 39.43 13.62
#